data_dddcb527e6bbe02a680f8d605744e63c
#
_entry.id   dddcb527e6bbe02a680f8d605744e63c
#
_cell.length_a   1.000
_cell.length_b   1.000
_cell.length_c   1.000
_cell.angle_alpha   90.00
_cell.angle_beta   90.00
_cell.angle_gamma   90.00
#
_symmetry.space_group_name_H-M   'P 1'
#
loop_
_entity.id
_entity.type
_entity.pdbx_description
1 polymer ?
#
loop_
_entity_poly.entity_id
_entity_poly.type
_entity_poly.pdbx_seq_one_letter_code
_entity_poly.pdbx_strand_id
1 'polypeptide(L)'
;NMEVFGGPIPDDYVIDRVELARSTQRWKRSLGMQTVLQGYAGMVPTNFKDYYQDDIEIISQGNWNGFSRPNMIATDSEEYDQFAQLFYEAQEFVYGDTTDYYAVDPFHEGGIRPSGLTDDKISAEVLESMMAYDSDAVWTVQGWQSNPTDALLEGMGDNREDHVLIVDLIKYPITSSGEEQYKEDEFQGTSWAWCLLGNFGGNPTMNGELQTMVDEIMDARKDSQHLAGIGIISEATYDNPMIYDLIFDLAWAEEDFDLDQWISDYLIRRYGGQSDNAEQAWELIKNANYDSGVRLTPELFGLRTGGVPKNIGKKDIGYDAEDLENALRLLLEDFDRFSGSEGYLYDLSEIMRQICSNYTVLKYHEVIDARDAKDLEAFRQAKEEFLNAFDVLNEVQKTRQNQLAGSARRRIVRQNMMISLNRHLR
;
A
#
# COMPACT_ATOMS: atom_id res chain seq x y z
N ASN A 1 3.04 12.09 -13.48
CA ASN A 1 2.89 13.39 -14.20
C ASN A 1 3.12 14.58 -13.29
N MET A 2 4.36 14.71 -12.80
CA MET A 2 4.76 15.86 -11.95
C MET A 2 4.64 17.20 -12.67
N GLU A 3 4.78 17.23 -13.99
CA GLU A 3 4.64 18.43 -14.81
C GLU A 3 3.29 19.15 -14.67
N VAL A 4 2.21 18.38 -14.39
CA VAL A 4 0.87 18.95 -14.20
C VAL A 4 0.76 19.72 -12.89
N PHE A 5 1.61 19.42 -11.90
CA PHE A 5 1.54 20.03 -10.56
C PHE A 5 2.52 21.17 -10.32
N GLY A 6 3.53 21.36 -11.16
CA GLY A 6 4.54 22.39 -10.88
C GLY A 6 5.45 22.77 -12.03
N GLY A 7 5.22 22.23 -13.22
CA GLY A 7 6.08 22.44 -14.39
C GLY A 7 7.11 21.30 -14.55
N PRO A 8 8.13 21.48 -15.40
CA PRO A 8 9.14 20.46 -15.68
C PRO A 8 9.85 20.02 -14.41
N ILE A 9 10.16 18.73 -14.34
CA ILE A 9 10.96 18.18 -13.23
C ILE A 9 12.40 18.69 -13.39
N PRO A 10 12.98 19.35 -12.37
CA PRO A 10 14.36 19.81 -12.44
C PRO A 10 15.35 18.64 -12.56
N ASP A 11 16.43 18.83 -13.30
CA ASP A 11 17.49 17.82 -13.47
C ASP A 11 18.08 17.37 -12.11
N ASP A 12 18.31 18.31 -11.20
CA ASP A 12 18.82 18.01 -9.86
C ASP A 12 17.91 17.02 -9.11
N TYR A 13 16.57 17.16 -9.26
CA TYR A 13 15.65 16.19 -8.65
C TYR A 13 15.81 14.78 -9.23
N VAL A 14 16.02 14.67 -10.55
CA VAL A 14 16.26 13.37 -11.20
C VAL A 14 17.56 12.77 -10.71
N ILE A 15 18.63 13.57 -10.65
CA ILE A 15 19.95 13.13 -10.15
C ILE A 15 19.85 12.63 -8.72
N ASP A 16 19.23 13.40 -7.83
CA ASP A 16 19.02 13.01 -6.42
C ASP A 16 18.26 11.68 -6.29
N ARG A 17 17.25 11.46 -7.15
CA ARG A 17 16.49 10.20 -7.17
C ARG A 17 17.32 9.02 -7.65
N VAL A 18 18.15 9.20 -8.65
CA VAL A 18 19.07 8.16 -9.12
C VAL A 18 20.08 7.80 -8.04
N GLU A 19 20.67 8.79 -7.35
CA GLU A 19 21.61 8.54 -6.26
C GLU A 19 20.96 7.82 -5.08
N LEU A 20 19.75 8.23 -4.72
CA LEU A 20 18.96 7.56 -3.68
C LEU A 20 18.67 6.10 -4.07
N ALA A 21 18.22 5.87 -5.31
CA ALA A 21 17.92 4.53 -5.80
C ALA A 21 19.16 3.63 -5.78
N ARG A 22 20.31 4.12 -6.28
CA ARG A 22 21.60 3.40 -6.21
C ARG A 22 22.00 3.05 -4.79
N SER A 23 21.83 3.98 -3.87
CA SER A 23 22.15 3.78 -2.46
C SER A 23 21.24 2.73 -1.82
N THR A 24 19.94 2.82 -2.09
CA THR A 24 18.92 1.89 -1.60
C THR A 24 19.16 0.47 -2.13
N GLN A 25 19.43 0.32 -3.42
CA GLN A 25 19.73 -0.99 -4.04
C GLN A 25 20.99 -1.63 -3.44
N ARG A 26 22.07 -0.85 -3.28
CA ARG A 26 23.28 -1.36 -2.62
C ARG A 26 23.02 -1.85 -1.21
N TRP A 27 22.22 -1.11 -0.47
CA TRP A 27 21.87 -1.49 0.89
C TRP A 27 21.02 -2.77 0.93
N LYS A 28 19.97 -2.84 0.11
CA LYS A 28 19.13 -4.05 -0.01
C LYS A 28 19.96 -5.29 -0.35
N ARG A 29 20.83 -5.21 -1.35
CA ARG A 29 21.71 -6.33 -1.74
C ARG A 29 22.68 -6.73 -0.62
N SER A 30 23.18 -5.77 0.18
CA SER A 30 24.01 -6.10 1.34
C SER A 30 23.27 -6.92 2.42
N LEU A 31 21.94 -6.91 2.39
CA LEU A 31 21.05 -7.71 3.24
C LEU A 31 20.59 -9.01 2.56
N GLY A 32 21.10 -9.33 1.37
CA GLY A 32 20.69 -10.52 0.60
C GLY A 32 19.35 -10.37 -0.14
N MET A 33 18.82 -9.15 -0.25
CA MET A 33 17.59 -8.89 -0.97
C MET A 33 17.86 -8.68 -2.45
N GLN A 34 16.96 -9.17 -3.29
CA GLN A 34 16.90 -8.81 -4.71
C GLN A 34 16.14 -7.48 -4.88
N THR A 35 16.42 -6.78 -5.96
CA THR A 35 15.67 -5.57 -6.34
C THR A 35 14.85 -5.88 -7.58
N VAL A 36 13.67 -5.30 -7.70
CA VAL A 36 12.88 -5.38 -8.93
C VAL A 36 12.99 -4.03 -9.62
N LEU A 37 13.42 -4.04 -10.87
CA LEU A 37 13.52 -2.84 -11.71
C LEU A 37 12.37 -2.79 -12.72
N GLN A 38 12.25 -1.68 -13.42
CA GLN A 38 11.22 -1.52 -14.45
C GLN A 38 11.54 -2.40 -15.67
N GLY A 39 10.60 -3.20 -16.11
CA GLY A 39 10.64 -3.88 -17.40
C GLY A 39 10.15 -2.98 -18.54
N TYR A 40 10.35 -3.39 -19.77
CA TYR A 40 9.93 -2.68 -20.97
C TYR A 40 8.84 -3.44 -21.72
N ALA A 41 7.76 -2.75 -22.09
CA ALA A 41 6.66 -3.27 -22.87
C ALA A 41 6.19 -2.30 -23.97
N GLY A 42 7.14 -1.61 -24.60
CA GLY A 42 6.88 -0.73 -25.73
C GLY A 42 6.53 0.72 -25.38
N MET A 43 6.55 1.12 -24.12
CA MET A 43 6.22 2.50 -23.73
C MET A 43 7.26 3.51 -24.24
N VAL A 44 6.75 4.56 -24.91
CA VAL A 44 7.58 5.67 -25.42
C VAL A 44 6.97 7.01 -25.00
N PRO A 45 7.79 8.07 -24.86
CA PRO A 45 7.31 9.42 -24.57
C PRO A 45 6.27 9.91 -25.58
N THR A 46 5.35 10.78 -25.15
CA THR A 46 4.31 11.34 -26.03
C THR A 46 4.87 12.13 -27.21
N ASN A 47 6.07 12.71 -27.04
CA ASN A 47 6.80 13.47 -28.08
C ASN A 47 7.89 12.64 -28.79
N PHE A 48 7.77 11.31 -28.75
CA PHE A 48 8.79 10.41 -29.31
C PHE A 48 9.11 10.71 -30.78
N LYS A 49 8.08 11.00 -31.62
CA LYS A 49 8.26 11.34 -33.04
C LYS A 49 9.03 12.65 -33.30
N ASP A 50 9.20 13.49 -32.30
CA ASP A 50 10.04 14.70 -32.45
C ASP A 50 11.52 14.36 -32.53
N TYR A 51 11.90 13.20 -32.00
CA TYR A 51 13.29 12.73 -31.90
C TYR A 51 13.60 11.53 -32.80
N TYR A 52 12.58 10.72 -33.08
CA TYR A 52 12.70 9.52 -33.92
C TYR A 52 11.86 9.69 -35.19
N GLN A 53 12.53 9.80 -36.34
CA GLN A 53 11.91 10.21 -37.63
C GLN A 53 11.56 9.06 -38.54
N ASP A 54 11.96 7.83 -38.24
CA ASP A 54 11.59 6.68 -39.02
C ASP A 54 10.07 6.39 -38.95
N ASP A 55 9.54 5.66 -39.93
CA ASP A 55 8.12 5.38 -40.05
C ASP A 55 7.71 4.24 -39.11
N ILE A 56 7.70 4.54 -37.81
CA ILE A 56 7.24 3.63 -36.76
C ILE A 56 5.80 3.93 -36.37
N GLU A 57 4.99 2.91 -36.19
CA GLU A 57 3.62 3.05 -35.70
C GLU A 57 3.63 3.37 -34.20
N ILE A 58 3.03 4.51 -33.86
CA ILE A 58 2.86 4.94 -32.47
C ILE A 58 1.41 4.83 -32.06
N ILE A 59 1.13 4.05 -31.04
CA ILE A 59 -0.19 3.77 -30.50
C ILE A 59 -0.43 4.65 -29.29
N SER A 60 -1.41 5.57 -29.40
CA SER A 60 -1.80 6.39 -28.28
C SER A 60 -2.52 5.57 -27.23
N GLN A 61 -2.08 5.66 -25.97
CA GLN A 61 -2.70 4.97 -24.85
C GLN A 61 -3.80 5.79 -24.15
N GLY A 62 -4.20 6.93 -24.73
CA GLY A 62 -5.27 7.77 -24.20
C GLY A 62 -4.91 8.40 -22.86
N ASN A 63 -5.91 8.52 -21.98
CA ASN A 63 -5.77 9.17 -20.67
C ASN A 63 -6.11 8.21 -19.52
N TRP A 64 -5.46 8.43 -18.39
CA TRP A 64 -5.80 7.81 -17.11
C TRP A 64 -6.07 8.92 -16.07
N ASN A 65 -7.27 8.95 -15.51
CA ASN A 65 -7.68 9.97 -14.52
C ASN A 65 -7.39 11.42 -14.92
N GLY A 66 -7.54 11.75 -16.22
CA GLY A 66 -7.27 13.09 -16.76
C GLY A 66 -5.82 13.37 -17.14
N PHE A 67 -4.91 12.41 -16.96
CA PHE A 67 -3.51 12.50 -17.38
C PHE A 67 -3.26 11.70 -18.65
N SER A 68 -2.48 12.24 -19.57
CA SER A 68 -2.05 11.51 -20.75
C SER A 68 -1.15 10.35 -20.36
N ARG A 69 -1.45 9.16 -20.89
CA ARG A 69 -0.56 8.01 -20.81
C ARG A 69 0.62 8.20 -21.76
N PRO A 70 1.79 7.60 -21.48
CA PRO A 70 2.82 7.45 -22.51
C PRO A 70 2.26 6.72 -23.72
N ASN A 71 2.79 7.00 -24.90
CA ASN A 71 2.45 6.23 -26.09
C ASN A 71 3.12 4.86 -26.05
N MET A 72 2.82 4.01 -27.02
CA MET A 72 3.35 2.67 -27.13
C MET A 72 3.72 2.38 -28.60
N ILE A 73 4.80 1.62 -28.80
CA ILE A 73 5.07 0.92 -30.05
C ILE A 73 4.58 -0.53 -29.93
N ALA A 74 4.24 -1.14 -31.05
CA ALA A 74 3.78 -2.52 -31.07
C ALA A 74 4.92 -3.48 -30.69
N THR A 75 4.64 -4.45 -29.83
CA THR A 75 5.65 -5.40 -29.35
C THR A 75 6.12 -6.38 -30.43
N ASP A 76 5.37 -6.55 -31.51
CA ASP A 76 5.72 -7.37 -32.68
C ASP A 76 6.44 -6.59 -33.80
N SER A 77 6.87 -5.36 -33.53
CA SER A 77 7.66 -4.56 -34.48
C SER A 77 9.15 -4.82 -34.35
N GLU A 78 9.90 -4.72 -35.47
CA GLU A 78 11.36 -4.86 -35.46
C GLU A 78 12.05 -3.83 -34.55
N GLU A 79 11.43 -2.65 -34.40
CA GLU A 79 11.93 -1.58 -33.55
C GLU A 79 11.74 -1.87 -32.06
N TYR A 80 10.76 -2.70 -31.70
CA TYR A 80 10.51 -3.04 -30.30
C TYR A 80 11.74 -3.67 -29.64
N ASP A 81 12.33 -4.68 -30.25
CA ASP A 81 13.50 -5.35 -29.71
C ASP A 81 14.69 -4.40 -29.56
N GLN A 82 14.89 -3.51 -30.56
CA GLN A 82 15.93 -2.50 -30.48
C GLN A 82 15.72 -1.55 -29.30
N PHE A 83 14.49 -1.07 -29.07
CA PHE A 83 14.20 -0.17 -27.97
C PHE A 83 14.21 -0.89 -26.62
N ALA A 84 13.79 -2.15 -26.54
CA ALA A 84 13.91 -2.97 -25.35
C ALA A 84 15.39 -3.11 -24.94
N GLN A 85 16.26 -3.47 -25.86
CA GLN A 85 17.69 -3.57 -25.65
C GLN A 85 18.28 -2.24 -25.13
N LEU A 86 18.00 -1.13 -25.81
CA LEU A 86 18.47 0.21 -25.40
C LEU A 86 17.93 0.62 -24.02
N PHE A 87 16.70 0.24 -23.69
CA PHE A 87 16.10 0.52 -22.38
C PHE A 87 16.87 -0.19 -21.26
N TYR A 88 17.12 -1.48 -21.41
CA TYR A 88 17.86 -2.26 -20.42
C TYR A 88 19.33 -1.82 -20.32
N GLU A 89 20.01 -1.55 -21.44
CA GLU A 89 21.36 -0.98 -21.44
C GLU A 89 21.44 0.37 -20.71
N ALA A 90 20.45 1.25 -20.94
CA ALA A 90 20.37 2.53 -20.25
C ALA A 90 20.10 2.36 -18.75
N GLN A 91 19.26 1.39 -18.38
CA GLN A 91 18.97 1.08 -16.99
C GLN A 91 20.22 0.53 -16.28
N GLU A 92 20.95 -0.38 -16.90
CA GLU A 92 22.23 -0.90 -16.39
C GLU A 92 23.28 0.22 -16.30
N PHE A 93 23.38 1.09 -17.29
CA PHE A 93 24.28 2.26 -17.22
C PHE A 93 23.95 3.16 -16.01
N VAL A 94 22.65 3.34 -15.70
CA VAL A 94 22.22 4.19 -14.59
C VAL A 94 22.41 3.50 -13.24
N TYR A 95 22.02 2.25 -13.09
CA TYR A 95 21.96 1.55 -11.81
C TYR A 95 23.04 0.50 -11.59
N GLY A 96 23.72 0.07 -12.64
CA GLY A 96 24.61 -1.09 -12.68
C GLY A 96 23.81 -2.39 -12.87
N ASP A 97 24.53 -3.45 -13.17
CA ASP A 97 24.00 -4.82 -13.17
C ASP A 97 23.65 -5.21 -11.73
N THR A 98 22.37 -5.12 -11.38
CA THR A 98 21.92 -5.18 -9.99
C THR A 98 20.80 -6.17 -9.71
N THR A 99 20.14 -6.69 -10.74
CA THR A 99 19.00 -7.60 -10.58
C THR A 99 18.66 -8.31 -11.87
N ASP A 100 18.07 -9.49 -11.73
CA ASP A 100 17.45 -10.28 -12.79
C ASP A 100 15.92 -10.10 -12.79
N TYR A 101 15.36 -9.30 -11.87
CA TYR A 101 13.91 -9.12 -11.69
C TYR A 101 13.42 -7.82 -12.31
N TYR A 102 12.43 -7.93 -13.22
CA TYR A 102 11.86 -6.79 -13.93
C TYR A 102 10.33 -6.80 -13.84
N ALA A 103 9.71 -5.66 -13.53
CA ALA A 103 8.27 -5.52 -13.42
C ALA A 103 7.72 -4.61 -14.50
N VAL A 104 6.75 -5.10 -15.24
CA VAL A 104 5.96 -4.30 -16.18
C VAL A 104 4.58 -4.90 -16.37
N ASP A 105 3.55 -4.05 -16.44
CA ASP A 105 2.18 -4.43 -16.76
C ASP A 105 1.76 -3.66 -18.03
N PRO A 106 1.75 -4.30 -19.20
CA PRO A 106 1.58 -3.61 -20.50
C PRO A 106 0.28 -2.80 -20.60
N PHE A 107 -0.82 -3.28 -20.01
CA PHE A 107 -2.16 -2.70 -20.18
C PHE A 107 -2.91 -2.47 -18.88
N HIS A 108 -2.19 -2.33 -17.78
CA HIS A 108 -2.80 -2.09 -16.48
C HIS A 108 -3.80 -0.92 -16.51
N GLU A 109 -4.97 -1.12 -15.89
CA GLU A 109 -6.05 -0.14 -15.78
C GLU A 109 -6.54 0.44 -17.14
N GLY A 110 -6.72 -0.39 -18.15
CA GLY A 110 -7.40 -0.03 -19.38
C GLY A 110 -6.52 0.62 -20.44
N GLY A 111 -5.28 0.21 -20.55
CA GLY A 111 -4.42 0.53 -21.70
C GLY A 111 -5.00 0.00 -23.01
N ILE A 112 -4.64 0.62 -24.14
CA ILE A 112 -5.15 0.30 -25.48
C ILE A 112 -4.22 -0.70 -26.15
N ARG A 113 -4.73 -1.90 -26.40
CA ARG A 113 -3.99 -2.93 -27.14
C ARG A 113 -3.80 -2.52 -28.60
N PRO A 114 -2.60 -2.73 -29.16
CA PRO A 114 -2.39 -2.56 -30.58
C PRO A 114 -3.36 -3.42 -31.42
N SER A 115 -3.79 -2.91 -32.56
CA SER A 115 -4.72 -3.63 -33.43
C SER A 115 -4.07 -4.93 -33.95
N GLY A 116 -4.73 -6.06 -33.69
CA GLY A 116 -4.24 -7.37 -34.14
C GLY A 116 -3.26 -8.07 -33.20
N LEU A 117 -2.86 -7.42 -32.10
CA LEU A 117 -2.10 -8.05 -31.04
C LEU A 117 -3.01 -8.57 -29.92
N THR A 118 -2.79 -9.79 -29.55
CA THR A 118 -3.45 -10.47 -28.42
C THR A 118 -2.52 -10.55 -27.22
N ASP A 119 -3.05 -10.75 -26.03
CA ASP A 119 -2.25 -10.77 -24.79
C ASP A 119 -1.17 -11.86 -24.82
N ASP A 120 -1.45 -13.01 -25.45
CA ASP A 120 -0.50 -14.10 -25.63
C ASP A 120 0.71 -13.69 -26.49
N LYS A 121 0.48 -12.97 -27.59
CA LYS A 121 1.58 -12.47 -28.43
C LYS A 121 2.40 -11.41 -27.71
N ILE A 122 1.72 -10.48 -27.04
CA ILE A 122 2.39 -9.40 -26.32
C ILE A 122 3.27 -9.95 -25.20
N SER A 123 2.76 -10.91 -24.43
CA SER A 123 3.54 -11.50 -23.34
C SER A 123 4.72 -12.33 -23.84
N ALA A 124 4.58 -13.04 -24.96
CA ALA A 124 5.67 -13.75 -25.59
C ALA A 124 6.83 -12.78 -25.95
N GLU A 125 6.54 -11.73 -26.70
CA GLU A 125 7.53 -10.73 -27.14
C GLU A 125 8.17 -9.99 -25.93
N VAL A 126 7.37 -9.63 -24.94
CA VAL A 126 7.90 -8.95 -23.74
C VAL A 126 8.86 -9.85 -22.98
N LEU A 127 8.50 -11.11 -22.73
CA LEU A 127 9.38 -12.04 -22.02
C LEU A 127 10.62 -12.40 -22.84
N GLU A 128 10.46 -12.65 -24.14
CA GLU A 128 11.58 -12.93 -25.04
C GLU A 128 12.58 -11.77 -25.08
N SER A 129 12.11 -10.52 -25.12
CA SER A 129 12.99 -9.35 -25.09
C SER A 129 13.73 -9.18 -23.79
N MET A 130 13.12 -9.50 -22.63
CA MET A 130 13.80 -9.53 -21.34
C MET A 130 14.90 -10.59 -21.33
N MET A 131 14.58 -11.82 -21.71
CA MET A 131 15.52 -12.95 -21.75
C MET A 131 16.63 -12.76 -22.78
N ALA A 132 16.39 -12.03 -23.87
CA ALA A 132 17.42 -11.70 -24.86
C ALA A 132 18.46 -10.74 -24.31
N TYR A 133 18.08 -9.85 -23.38
CA TYR A 133 18.99 -8.97 -22.68
C TYR A 133 19.67 -9.69 -21.50
N ASP A 134 18.91 -10.37 -20.68
CA ASP A 134 19.36 -11.07 -19.48
C ASP A 134 18.76 -12.48 -19.47
N SER A 135 19.60 -13.50 -19.68
CA SER A 135 19.13 -14.90 -19.76
C SER A 135 18.54 -15.44 -18.46
N ASP A 136 18.80 -14.78 -17.34
CA ASP A 136 18.27 -15.13 -16.02
C ASP A 136 17.09 -14.23 -15.61
N ALA A 137 16.58 -13.38 -16.53
CA ALA A 137 15.50 -12.45 -16.26
C ALA A 137 14.24 -13.13 -15.73
N VAL A 138 13.64 -12.52 -14.70
CA VAL A 138 12.37 -12.93 -14.13
C VAL A 138 11.36 -11.78 -14.25
N TRP A 139 10.32 -11.98 -15.03
CA TRP A 139 9.24 -11.03 -15.14
C TRP A 139 8.34 -11.09 -13.89
N THR A 140 8.38 -10.03 -13.07
CA THR A 140 7.50 -9.87 -11.91
C THR A 140 6.19 -9.25 -12.35
N VAL A 141 5.13 -10.05 -12.41
CA VAL A 141 3.78 -9.66 -12.85
C VAL A 141 2.92 -9.32 -11.65
N GLN A 142 2.23 -8.16 -11.67
CA GLN A 142 1.27 -7.84 -10.62
C GLN A 142 -0.07 -8.54 -10.86
N GLY A 143 -0.50 -9.35 -9.89
CA GLY A 143 -1.85 -9.92 -9.82
C GLY A 143 -2.85 -8.86 -9.35
N TRP A 144 -3.51 -8.18 -10.29
CA TRP A 144 -4.41 -7.07 -10.01
C TRP A 144 -5.60 -7.07 -10.98
N GLN A 145 -6.83 -6.99 -10.47
CA GLN A 145 -8.05 -7.07 -11.28
C GLN A 145 -8.05 -8.32 -12.18
N SER A 146 -8.06 -8.16 -13.50
CA SER A 146 -7.97 -9.26 -14.47
C SER A 146 -6.55 -9.58 -14.93
N ASN A 147 -5.54 -8.96 -14.36
CA ASN A 147 -4.14 -9.22 -14.69
C ASN A 147 -3.53 -10.25 -13.70
N PRO A 148 -2.76 -11.24 -14.17
CA PRO A 148 -2.61 -11.63 -15.57
C PRO A 148 -3.87 -12.31 -16.14
N THR A 149 -4.16 -12.06 -17.41
CA THR A 149 -5.19 -12.84 -18.13
C THR A 149 -4.66 -14.23 -18.48
N ASP A 150 -5.54 -15.19 -18.72
CA ASP A 150 -5.13 -16.54 -19.14
C ASP A 150 -4.29 -16.49 -20.43
N ALA A 151 -4.71 -15.66 -21.39
CA ALA A 151 -3.96 -15.48 -22.62
C ALA A 151 -2.54 -14.90 -22.37
N LEU A 152 -2.39 -13.98 -21.42
CA LEU A 152 -1.09 -13.45 -21.08
C LEU A 152 -0.16 -14.54 -20.51
N LEU A 153 -0.69 -15.41 -19.67
CA LEU A 153 0.06 -16.56 -19.14
C LEU A 153 0.37 -17.60 -20.22
N GLU A 154 -0.58 -17.90 -21.10
CA GLU A 154 -0.39 -18.83 -22.22
C GLU A 154 0.74 -18.37 -23.17
N GLY A 155 0.83 -17.06 -23.45
CA GLY A 155 1.87 -16.52 -24.33
C GLY A 155 3.30 -16.66 -23.78
N MET A 156 3.47 -16.69 -22.49
CA MET A 156 4.78 -16.91 -21.85
C MET A 156 5.28 -18.36 -22.01
N GLY A 157 4.38 -19.32 -22.33
CA GLY A 157 4.70 -20.71 -22.59
C GLY A 157 5.41 -21.40 -21.42
N ASP A 158 6.32 -22.33 -21.76
CA ASP A 158 7.10 -23.11 -20.76
C ASP A 158 8.09 -22.24 -19.98
N ASN A 159 8.44 -21.06 -20.49
CA ASN A 159 9.34 -20.13 -19.81
C ASN A 159 8.76 -19.60 -18.47
N ARG A 160 7.47 -19.76 -18.23
CA ARG A 160 6.82 -19.32 -16.99
C ARG A 160 7.40 -19.97 -15.74
N GLU A 161 7.81 -21.21 -15.82
CA GLU A 161 8.31 -21.97 -14.66
C GLU A 161 9.53 -21.26 -14.03
N ASP A 162 10.46 -20.81 -14.84
CA ASP A 162 11.74 -20.25 -14.39
C ASP A 162 11.81 -18.72 -14.47
N HIS A 163 11.00 -18.10 -15.34
CA HIS A 163 11.13 -16.70 -15.72
C HIS A 163 9.94 -15.80 -15.37
N VAL A 164 8.98 -16.29 -14.57
CA VAL A 164 7.83 -15.49 -14.16
C VAL A 164 7.55 -15.66 -12.68
N LEU A 165 7.33 -14.54 -11.99
CA LEU A 165 6.84 -14.47 -10.62
C LEU A 165 5.60 -13.59 -10.57
N ILE A 166 4.46 -14.14 -10.16
CA ILE A 166 3.25 -13.35 -9.96
C ILE A 166 3.19 -12.87 -8.52
N VAL A 167 3.07 -11.56 -8.31
CA VAL A 167 2.79 -10.97 -7.01
C VAL A 167 1.30 -10.69 -6.92
N ASP A 168 0.55 -11.57 -6.24
CA ASP A 168 -0.90 -11.50 -6.14
C ASP A 168 -1.31 -10.47 -5.08
N LEU A 169 -1.76 -9.29 -5.54
CA LEU A 169 -2.06 -8.13 -4.71
C LEU A 169 -3.47 -8.11 -4.11
N ILE A 170 -4.37 -8.99 -4.53
CA ILE A 170 -5.81 -8.79 -4.33
C ILE A 170 -6.36 -9.53 -3.13
N LYS A 171 -5.58 -10.38 -2.51
CA LYS A 171 -6.10 -11.19 -1.42
C LYS A 171 -6.72 -10.39 -0.28
N TYR A 172 -6.31 -9.14 -0.04
CA TYR A 172 -6.87 -8.37 1.07
C TYR A 172 -6.55 -6.87 1.00
N PRO A 173 -7.40 -5.97 1.41
CA PRO A 173 -8.85 -5.91 1.77
C PRO A 173 -9.70 -5.10 0.78
N ILE A 174 -9.53 -5.25 -0.53
CA ILE A 174 -9.80 -4.12 -1.43
C ILE A 174 -11.03 -4.27 -2.27
N THR A 175 -11.47 -5.45 -2.58
CA THR A 175 -12.55 -5.56 -3.55
C THR A 175 -13.91 -5.68 -2.88
N SER A 176 -14.72 -4.64 -3.07
CA SER A 176 -16.18 -4.72 -2.92
C SER A 176 -16.83 -5.70 -3.91
N SER A 177 -16.08 -6.27 -4.84
CA SER A 177 -16.55 -7.15 -5.91
C SER A 177 -16.49 -8.64 -5.57
N GLY A 178 -15.77 -9.04 -4.52
CA GLY A 178 -15.67 -10.46 -4.16
C GLY A 178 -15.00 -11.33 -5.22
N GLU A 179 -14.27 -10.73 -6.16
CA GLU A 179 -13.51 -11.49 -7.15
C GLU A 179 -12.30 -12.13 -6.45
N GLU A 180 -12.42 -13.41 -6.19
CA GLU A 180 -11.31 -14.27 -5.82
C GLU A 180 -10.38 -14.35 -7.02
N GLN A 181 -9.22 -13.67 -6.96
CA GLN A 181 -8.22 -13.79 -8.03
C GLN A 181 -7.27 -14.96 -7.81
N TYR A 182 -7.36 -15.63 -6.69
CA TYR A 182 -6.78 -16.95 -6.57
C TYR A 182 -7.45 -17.86 -7.58
N LYS A 183 -6.79 -18.08 -8.70
CA LYS A 183 -7.28 -19.00 -9.73
C LYS A 183 -7.15 -20.41 -9.17
N GLU A 184 -8.19 -21.23 -9.33
CA GLU A 184 -8.18 -22.63 -8.89
C GLU A 184 -6.97 -23.42 -9.44
N ASP A 185 -6.40 -22.97 -10.56
CA ASP A 185 -5.24 -23.54 -11.23
C ASP A 185 -3.90 -22.89 -10.84
N GLU A 186 -3.86 -22.12 -9.75
CA GLU A 186 -2.66 -21.41 -9.29
C GLU A 186 -1.94 -20.65 -10.41
N PHE A 187 -2.65 -19.79 -11.14
CA PHE A 187 -2.12 -19.07 -12.30
C PHE A 187 -1.52 -20.01 -13.35
N GLN A 188 -2.23 -21.10 -13.66
CA GLN A 188 -1.78 -22.15 -14.59
C GLN A 188 -0.44 -22.78 -14.17
N GLY A 189 -0.20 -22.95 -12.88
CA GLY A 189 1.02 -23.51 -12.35
C GLY A 189 2.23 -22.59 -12.37
N THR A 190 2.03 -21.28 -12.42
CA THR A 190 3.10 -20.27 -12.39
C THR A 190 3.48 -19.96 -10.94
N SER A 191 4.76 -19.75 -10.67
CA SER A 191 5.24 -19.31 -9.34
C SER A 191 4.57 -17.99 -8.92
N TRP A 192 4.03 -17.94 -7.69
CA TRP A 192 3.34 -16.77 -7.19
C TRP A 192 3.64 -16.47 -5.72
N ALA A 193 3.44 -15.21 -5.32
CA ALA A 193 3.53 -14.78 -3.95
C ALA A 193 2.19 -14.21 -3.48
N TRP A 194 1.74 -14.64 -2.31
CA TRP A 194 0.61 -14.01 -1.62
C TRP A 194 1.03 -12.62 -1.12
N CYS A 195 0.35 -11.57 -1.53
CA CYS A 195 0.72 -10.21 -1.17
C CYS A 195 -0.44 -9.43 -0.59
N LEU A 196 -0.18 -8.74 0.54
CA LEU A 196 -1.10 -7.74 1.06
C LEU A 196 -0.93 -6.44 0.27
N LEU A 197 -2.01 -5.91 -0.30
CA LEU A 197 -2.05 -4.52 -0.72
C LEU A 197 -2.37 -3.64 0.49
N GLY A 198 -1.33 -3.17 1.15
CA GLY A 198 -1.46 -2.32 2.34
C GLY A 198 -1.76 -0.87 2.03
N ASN A 199 -2.52 -0.19 2.88
CA ASN A 199 -2.79 1.26 2.80
C ASN A 199 -3.34 1.72 1.44
N PHE A 200 -4.28 0.96 0.88
CA PHE A 200 -4.86 1.23 -0.43
C PHE A 200 -5.31 2.69 -0.60
N GLY A 201 -4.91 3.28 -1.71
CA GLY A 201 -5.18 4.70 -1.99
C GLY A 201 -4.42 5.67 -1.09
N GLY A 202 -3.42 5.19 -0.36
CA GLY A 202 -2.67 5.98 0.63
C GLY A 202 -3.44 6.20 1.92
N ASN A 203 -4.43 5.34 2.23
CA ASN A 203 -5.24 5.45 3.44
C ASN A 203 -4.47 4.93 4.66
N PRO A 204 -4.16 5.77 5.68
CA PRO A 204 -3.40 5.37 6.86
C PRO A 204 -4.29 4.85 8.01
N THR A 205 -5.52 4.41 7.75
CA THR A 205 -6.40 3.91 8.81
C THR A 205 -5.92 2.60 9.39
N MET A 206 -6.23 2.39 10.68
CA MET A 206 -6.11 1.07 11.30
C MET A 206 -7.24 0.19 10.74
N ASN A 207 -6.90 -0.75 9.93
CA ASN A 207 -7.85 -1.71 9.36
C ASN A 207 -7.12 -3.02 9.03
N GLY A 208 -7.89 -4.08 8.88
CA GLY A 208 -7.38 -5.40 8.57
C GLY A 208 -8.42 -6.46 8.92
N GLU A 209 -8.18 -7.71 8.58
CA GLU A 209 -8.92 -8.88 9.04
C GLU A 209 -7.88 -9.93 9.42
N LEU A 210 -7.36 -9.82 10.65
CA LEU A 210 -6.18 -10.59 11.06
C LEU A 210 -6.41 -12.09 10.91
N GLN A 211 -7.58 -12.59 11.34
CA GLN A 211 -7.88 -14.02 11.23
C GLN A 211 -7.98 -14.46 9.76
N THR A 212 -8.64 -13.68 8.91
CA THR A 212 -8.73 -13.98 7.47
C THR A 212 -7.35 -14.07 6.81
N MET A 213 -6.44 -13.14 7.15
CA MET A 213 -5.06 -13.19 6.64
C MET A 213 -4.30 -14.43 7.13
N VAL A 214 -4.49 -14.81 8.40
CA VAL A 214 -3.90 -16.05 8.95
C VAL A 214 -4.41 -17.25 8.16
N ASP A 215 -5.72 -17.38 8.02
CA ASP A 215 -6.34 -18.53 7.36
C ASP A 215 -5.88 -18.62 5.89
N GLU A 216 -5.95 -17.53 5.13
CA GLU A 216 -5.55 -17.51 3.73
C GLU A 216 -4.06 -17.83 3.51
N ILE A 217 -3.17 -17.27 4.33
CA ILE A 217 -1.73 -17.53 4.20
C ILE A 217 -1.41 -18.97 4.60
N MET A 218 -2.00 -19.47 5.67
CA MET A 218 -1.75 -20.83 6.13
C MET A 218 -2.31 -21.86 5.15
N ASP A 219 -3.51 -21.61 4.58
CA ASP A 219 -4.08 -22.46 3.54
C ASP A 219 -3.21 -22.45 2.27
N ALA A 220 -2.77 -21.26 1.81
CA ALA A 220 -1.88 -21.15 0.65
C ALA A 220 -0.56 -21.91 0.86
N ARG A 221 0.06 -21.80 2.03
CA ARG A 221 1.29 -22.52 2.37
C ARG A 221 1.12 -24.04 2.41
N LYS A 222 -0.06 -24.51 2.82
CA LYS A 222 -0.37 -25.93 2.93
C LYS A 222 -0.75 -26.55 1.59
N ASP A 223 -1.58 -25.86 0.82
CA ASP A 223 -2.28 -26.47 -0.32
C ASP A 223 -1.62 -26.13 -1.66
N SER A 224 -0.92 -24.98 -1.77
CA SER A 224 -0.27 -24.56 -3.01
C SER A 224 1.06 -25.28 -3.24
N GLN A 225 1.28 -25.69 -4.50
CA GLN A 225 2.57 -26.23 -4.97
C GLN A 225 3.45 -25.16 -5.63
N HIS A 226 2.88 -23.98 -5.92
CA HIS A 226 3.54 -22.90 -6.67
C HIS A 226 3.71 -21.62 -5.86
N LEU A 227 3.33 -21.63 -4.56
CA LEU A 227 3.57 -20.50 -3.66
C LEU A 227 5.08 -20.31 -3.45
N ALA A 228 5.62 -19.22 -4.00
CA ALA A 228 7.04 -18.87 -3.89
C ALA A 228 7.34 -17.99 -2.66
N GLY A 229 6.34 -17.32 -2.11
CA GLY A 229 6.56 -16.45 -0.97
C GLY A 229 5.34 -15.66 -0.52
N ILE A 230 5.58 -14.81 0.49
CA ILE A 230 4.60 -13.93 1.09
C ILE A 230 5.16 -12.51 1.10
N GLY A 231 4.35 -11.54 0.72
CA GLY A 231 4.82 -10.17 0.56
C GLY A 231 3.79 -9.11 0.95
N ILE A 232 4.26 -7.87 0.86
CA ILE A 232 3.45 -6.68 1.12
C ILE A 232 3.74 -5.66 0.03
N ILE A 233 2.69 -5.08 -0.54
CA ILE A 233 2.74 -3.92 -1.41
C ILE A 233 1.99 -2.81 -0.72
N SER A 234 2.72 -1.82 -0.19
CA SER A 234 2.14 -0.71 0.54
C SER A 234 2.04 0.53 -0.34
N GLU A 235 0.84 1.14 -0.40
CA GLU A 235 0.61 2.38 -1.13
C GLU A 235 0.85 3.64 -0.28
N ALA A 236 1.23 3.48 1.00
CA ALA A 236 1.56 4.56 1.90
C ALA A 236 2.78 4.24 2.76
N THR A 237 3.39 5.28 3.31
CA THR A 237 4.53 5.16 4.23
C THR A 237 4.13 5.08 5.71
N TYR A 238 2.85 5.27 6.00
CA TYR A 238 2.30 5.15 7.35
C TYR A 238 1.77 3.74 7.54
N ASP A 239 2.58 2.90 8.11
CA ASP A 239 2.34 1.47 8.18
C ASP A 239 1.59 1.10 9.47
N ASN A 240 0.87 -0.01 9.38
CA ASN A 240 0.31 -0.70 10.52
C ASN A 240 1.29 -1.80 10.98
N PRO A 241 2.11 -1.54 12.00
CA PRO A 241 3.21 -2.46 12.35
C PRO A 241 2.74 -3.86 12.69
N MET A 242 1.57 -4.00 13.34
CA MET A 242 1.05 -5.30 13.73
C MET A 242 0.77 -6.18 12.51
N ILE A 243 0.11 -5.66 11.49
CA ILE A 243 -0.20 -6.41 10.26
C ILE A 243 1.09 -6.86 9.56
N TYR A 244 2.06 -5.96 9.45
CA TYR A 244 3.32 -6.27 8.77
C TYR A 244 4.13 -7.31 9.53
N ASP A 245 4.22 -7.18 10.86
CA ASP A 245 4.89 -8.17 11.70
C ASP A 245 4.18 -9.54 11.59
N LEU A 246 2.84 -9.56 11.64
CA LEU A 246 2.05 -10.78 11.51
C LEU A 246 2.30 -11.49 10.16
N ILE A 247 2.21 -10.77 9.06
CA ILE A 247 2.37 -11.37 7.72
C ILE A 247 3.76 -11.98 7.55
N PHE A 248 4.81 -11.29 8.02
CA PHE A 248 6.17 -11.83 7.92
C PHE A 248 6.43 -12.96 8.91
N ASP A 249 5.82 -12.96 10.10
CA ASP A 249 5.88 -14.08 11.02
C ASP A 249 5.14 -15.31 10.45
N LEU A 250 4.00 -15.11 9.76
CA LEU A 250 3.25 -16.19 9.11
C LEU A 250 4.05 -16.88 7.99
N ALA A 251 5.00 -16.21 7.35
CA ALA A 251 5.88 -16.85 6.37
C ALA A 251 6.68 -18.03 6.96
N TRP A 252 6.92 -18.02 8.26
CA TRP A 252 7.74 -18.98 9.00
C TRP A 252 6.97 -19.75 10.07
N ALA A 253 5.66 -19.49 10.21
CA ALA A 253 4.83 -20.06 11.26
C ALA A 253 4.69 -21.58 11.12
N GLU A 254 4.43 -22.28 12.23
CA GLU A 254 4.05 -23.69 12.26
C GLU A 254 2.58 -23.87 11.83
N GLU A 255 2.16 -25.11 11.52
CA GLU A 255 0.82 -25.40 10.98
C GLU A 255 -0.33 -25.06 11.95
N ASP A 256 -0.08 -25.07 13.25
CA ASP A 256 -1.05 -24.80 14.33
C ASP A 256 -0.95 -23.38 14.89
N PHE A 257 -0.83 -22.40 14.02
CA PHE A 257 -0.71 -20.99 14.39
C PHE A 257 -1.92 -20.48 15.16
N ASP A 258 -1.68 -19.91 16.36
CA ASP A 258 -2.68 -19.31 17.23
C ASP A 258 -2.52 -17.77 17.22
N LEU A 259 -3.48 -17.07 16.62
CA LEU A 259 -3.46 -15.62 16.48
C LEU A 259 -3.52 -14.90 17.83
N ASP A 260 -4.34 -15.36 18.77
CA ASP A 260 -4.50 -14.68 20.06
C ASP A 260 -3.22 -14.84 20.91
N GLN A 261 -2.60 -16.02 20.87
CA GLN A 261 -1.29 -16.21 21.50
C GLN A 261 -0.21 -15.37 20.83
N TRP A 262 -0.21 -15.29 19.50
CA TRP A 262 0.73 -14.44 18.77
C TRP A 262 0.58 -12.96 19.13
N ILE A 263 -0.65 -12.45 19.27
CA ILE A 263 -0.93 -11.07 19.69
C ILE A 263 -0.36 -10.84 21.10
N SER A 264 -0.59 -11.75 22.05
CA SER A 264 -0.04 -11.63 23.40
C SER A 264 1.49 -11.55 23.39
N ASP A 265 2.15 -12.44 22.64
CA ASP A 265 3.61 -12.46 22.52
C ASP A 265 4.15 -11.21 21.79
N TYR A 266 3.44 -10.73 20.77
CA TYR A 266 3.75 -9.48 20.07
C TYR A 266 3.74 -8.28 21.03
N LEU A 267 2.72 -8.17 21.89
CA LEU A 267 2.62 -7.09 22.86
C LEU A 267 3.75 -7.13 23.90
N ILE A 268 4.10 -8.33 24.37
CA ILE A 268 5.23 -8.52 25.31
C ILE A 268 6.54 -8.04 24.69
N ARG A 269 6.81 -8.45 23.43
CA ARG A 269 8.03 -8.00 22.70
C ARG A 269 8.01 -6.50 22.47
N ARG A 270 6.87 -5.97 22.06
CA ARG A 270 6.72 -4.57 21.65
C ARG A 270 6.74 -3.58 22.82
N TYR A 271 6.12 -3.93 23.95
CA TYR A 271 6.01 -3.06 25.12
C TYR A 271 7.10 -3.34 26.17
N GLY A 272 7.69 -4.53 26.13
CA GLY A 272 8.74 -4.94 27.04
C GLY A 272 8.23 -5.59 28.33
N GLY A 273 7.03 -6.16 28.32
CA GLY A 273 6.48 -6.92 29.42
C GLY A 273 4.99 -7.23 29.26
N GLN A 274 4.52 -8.25 29.98
CA GLN A 274 3.12 -8.68 29.96
C GLN A 274 2.21 -7.68 30.67
N SER A 275 0.99 -7.49 30.17
CA SER A 275 -0.03 -6.63 30.77
C SER A 275 -1.43 -7.07 30.39
N ASP A 276 -2.25 -7.34 31.40
CA ASP A 276 -3.66 -7.68 31.21
C ASP A 276 -4.45 -6.50 30.58
N ASN A 277 -4.09 -5.25 30.91
CA ASN A 277 -4.68 -4.08 30.29
C ASN A 277 -4.34 -3.97 28.79
N ALA A 278 -3.09 -4.30 28.42
CA ALA A 278 -2.69 -4.29 27.02
C ALA A 278 -3.40 -5.40 26.22
N GLU A 279 -3.52 -6.60 26.78
CA GLU A 279 -4.25 -7.70 26.14
C GLU A 279 -5.73 -7.35 25.93
N GLN A 280 -6.41 -6.85 26.96
CA GLN A 280 -7.80 -6.40 26.86
C GLN A 280 -7.96 -5.23 25.86
N ALA A 281 -7.05 -4.28 25.85
CA ALA A 281 -7.09 -3.18 24.90
C ALA A 281 -6.98 -3.66 23.44
N TRP A 282 -6.07 -4.60 23.18
CA TRP A 282 -5.90 -5.13 21.84
C TRP A 282 -6.99 -6.09 21.41
N GLU A 283 -7.68 -6.75 22.33
CA GLU A 283 -8.93 -7.46 22.03
C GLU A 283 -10.02 -6.51 21.53
N LEU A 284 -10.20 -5.35 22.18
CA LEU A 284 -11.12 -4.30 21.72
C LEU A 284 -10.71 -3.75 20.34
N ILE A 285 -9.43 -3.48 20.13
CA ILE A 285 -8.90 -2.97 18.83
C ILE A 285 -9.09 -4.02 17.73
N LYS A 286 -8.79 -5.29 18.00
CA LYS A 286 -9.02 -6.40 17.09
C LYS A 286 -10.48 -6.43 16.63
N ASN A 287 -11.41 -6.45 17.56
CA ASN A 287 -12.84 -6.52 17.27
C ASN A 287 -13.36 -5.27 16.53
N ALA A 288 -12.87 -4.08 16.86
CA ALA A 288 -13.29 -2.83 16.22
C ALA A 288 -12.66 -2.64 14.84
N ASN A 289 -11.35 -2.77 14.72
CA ASN A 289 -10.63 -2.35 13.53
C ASN A 289 -10.19 -3.51 12.63
N TYR A 290 -9.90 -4.69 13.20
CA TYR A 290 -9.25 -5.76 12.47
C TYR A 290 -10.12 -6.95 12.12
N ASP A 291 -11.24 -7.16 12.81
CA ASP A 291 -12.16 -8.28 12.54
C ASP A 291 -13.62 -7.80 12.36
N SER A 292 -13.81 -6.50 12.16
CA SER A 292 -15.15 -5.90 12.02
C SER A 292 -15.75 -6.05 10.61
N GLY A 293 -15.01 -6.58 9.64
CA GLY A 293 -15.41 -6.57 8.22
C GLY A 293 -15.36 -5.19 7.57
N VAL A 294 -14.88 -4.17 8.28
CA VAL A 294 -14.72 -2.81 7.76
C VAL A 294 -13.38 -2.71 7.03
N ARG A 295 -13.43 -2.74 5.70
CA ARG A 295 -12.23 -2.75 4.87
C ARG A 295 -11.54 -1.39 4.78
N LEU A 296 -12.31 -0.29 4.81
CA LEU A 296 -11.79 1.08 4.76
C LEU A 296 -12.64 1.95 5.66
N THR A 297 -12.05 2.46 6.73
CA THR A 297 -12.67 3.49 7.54
C THR A 297 -12.64 4.83 6.80
N PRO A 298 -13.74 5.60 6.78
CA PRO A 298 -13.71 6.94 6.24
C PRO A 298 -12.65 7.77 6.94
N GLU A 299 -11.80 8.43 6.18
CA GLU A 299 -10.78 9.31 6.75
C GLU A 299 -10.69 10.64 6.01
N LEU A 300 -10.67 11.73 6.78
CA LEU A 300 -10.57 13.08 6.23
C LEU A 300 -9.13 13.52 5.95
N PHE A 301 -8.18 12.91 6.62
CA PHE A 301 -6.79 13.36 6.58
C PHE A 301 -6.03 12.96 5.32
N GLY A 302 -6.51 11.94 4.60
CA GLY A 302 -5.98 11.52 3.31
C GLY A 302 -6.58 12.29 2.12
N LEU A 303 -7.52 13.20 2.35
CA LEU A 303 -8.17 13.93 1.27
C LEU A 303 -7.24 14.98 0.65
N ARG A 304 -7.12 14.90 -0.68
CA ARG A 304 -6.36 15.88 -1.44
C ARG A 304 -6.98 17.28 -1.30
N THR A 305 -6.16 18.28 -1.01
CA THR A 305 -6.55 19.68 -1.02
C THR A 305 -6.92 20.10 -2.45
N GLY A 306 -8.16 20.52 -2.69
CA GLY A 306 -8.53 21.02 -4.02
C GLY A 306 -10.01 21.00 -4.37
N GLY A 307 -10.85 20.42 -3.56
CA GLY A 307 -12.30 20.43 -3.75
C GLY A 307 -13.03 20.09 -2.46
N VAL A 308 -14.22 20.62 -2.27
CA VAL A 308 -15.11 20.11 -1.22
C VAL A 308 -15.50 18.72 -1.65
N PRO A 309 -15.05 17.64 -0.97
CA PRO A 309 -15.46 16.30 -1.34
C PRO A 309 -16.98 16.23 -1.25
N LYS A 310 -17.62 15.87 -2.34
CA LYS A 310 -19.08 15.73 -2.36
C LYS A 310 -19.55 14.51 -1.53
N ASN A 311 -18.65 13.56 -1.30
CA ASN A 311 -18.91 12.33 -0.57
C ASN A 311 -17.67 11.99 0.28
N ILE A 312 -17.52 12.62 1.43
CA ILE A 312 -16.65 12.11 2.45
C ILE A 312 -17.41 11.00 3.15
N GLY A 313 -17.05 9.78 2.88
CA GLY A 313 -17.42 8.58 3.59
C GLY A 313 -18.89 8.44 4.03
N LYS A 314 -19.25 7.27 4.46
CA LYS A 314 -20.48 7.08 5.20
C LYS A 314 -20.35 7.79 6.56
N LYS A 315 -21.45 8.30 7.10
CA LYS A 315 -21.55 8.79 8.49
C LYS A 315 -21.26 7.66 9.50
N ASP A 316 -21.43 6.45 9.06
CA ASP A 316 -21.17 5.22 9.79
C ASP A 316 -19.71 4.80 9.56
N ILE A 317 -18.94 4.74 10.62
CA ILE A 317 -17.55 4.26 10.61
C ILE A 317 -17.46 2.73 10.57
N GLY A 318 -18.58 2.03 10.73
CA GLY A 318 -18.70 0.59 10.58
C GLY A 318 -18.33 -0.25 11.80
N TYR A 319 -17.91 0.37 12.90
CA TYR A 319 -17.62 -0.27 14.19
C TYR A 319 -17.94 0.68 15.36
N ASP A 320 -17.92 0.15 16.59
CA ASP A 320 -18.15 0.97 17.78
C ASP A 320 -16.89 1.81 18.11
N ALA A 321 -17.01 3.13 17.96
CA ALA A 321 -15.92 4.05 18.27
C ALA A 321 -15.51 4.04 19.75
N GLU A 322 -16.43 3.67 20.66
CA GLU A 322 -16.18 3.63 22.10
C GLU A 322 -15.15 2.53 22.44
N ASP A 323 -15.08 1.45 21.67
CA ASP A 323 -14.10 0.39 21.86
C ASP A 323 -12.66 0.91 21.75
N LEU A 324 -12.37 1.77 20.77
CA LEU A 324 -11.04 2.39 20.66
C LEU A 324 -10.73 3.35 21.82
N GLU A 325 -11.75 4.08 22.30
CA GLU A 325 -11.56 4.97 23.45
C GLU A 325 -11.28 4.16 24.72
N ASN A 326 -11.98 3.05 24.92
CA ASN A 326 -11.78 2.14 26.04
C ASN A 326 -10.42 1.45 25.96
N ALA A 327 -10.01 1.01 24.77
CA ALA A 327 -8.67 0.45 24.54
C ALA A 327 -7.57 1.46 24.90
N LEU A 328 -7.71 2.72 24.46
CA LEU A 328 -6.75 3.77 24.80
C LEU A 328 -6.69 4.03 26.30
N ARG A 329 -7.83 3.99 27.01
CA ARG A 329 -7.88 4.16 28.48
C ARG A 329 -7.12 3.04 29.20
N LEU A 330 -7.38 1.78 28.83
CA LEU A 330 -6.69 0.62 29.37
C LEU A 330 -5.17 0.73 29.17
N LEU A 331 -4.71 1.07 27.98
CA LEU A 331 -3.30 1.28 27.73
C LEU A 331 -2.72 2.41 28.58
N LEU A 332 -3.45 3.52 28.78
CA LEU A 332 -2.97 4.65 29.57
C LEU A 332 -2.86 4.34 31.08
N GLU A 333 -3.55 3.33 31.60
CA GLU A 333 -3.35 2.86 32.97
C GLU A 333 -1.94 2.31 33.19
N ASP A 334 -1.34 1.71 32.18
CA ASP A 334 0.02 1.17 32.21
C ASP A 334 1.11 2.18 31.74
N PHE A 335 0.75 3.45 31.56
CA PHE A 335 1.66 4.44 30.98
C PHE A 335 3.00 4.55 31.71
N ASP A 336 2.98 4.59 33.03
CA ASP A 336 4.21 4.74 33.83
C ASP A 336 5.13 3.51 33.68
N ARG A 337 4.57 2.34 33.41
CA ARG A 337 5.29 1.09 33.20
C ARG A 337 5.95 1.02 31.83
N PHE A 338 5.21 1.37 30.76
CA PHE A 338 5.64 1.15 29.38
C PHE A 338 6.08 2.42 28.64
N SER A 339 6.04 3.58 29.28
CA SER A 339 6.42 4.85 28.62
C SER A 339 7.89 4.92 28.16
N GLY A 340 8.71 3.93 28.50
CA GLY A 340 10.07 3.75 27.97
C GLY A 340 10.11 3.03 26.60
N SER A 341 9.04 2.35 26.20
CA SER A 341 8.95 1.64 24.94
C SER A 341 8.50 2.56 23.81
N GLU A 342 9.27 2.63 22.72
CA GLU A 342 8.92 3.38 21.53
C GLU A 342 7.70 2.74 20.82
N GLY A 343 7.57 1.41 20.80
CA GLY A 343 6.42 0.70 20.25
C GLY A 343 5.14 1.04 20.97
N TYR A 344 5.14 1.05 22.30
CA TYR A 344 4.00 1.45 23.10
C TYR A 344 3.57 2.91 22.84
N LEU A 345 4.53 3.84 22.80
CA LEU A 345 4.23 5.25 22.52
C LEU A 345 3.72 5.45 21.07
N TYR A 346 4.21 4.65 20.15
CA TYR A 346 3.72 4.64 18.77
C TYR A 346 2.26 4.21 18.74
N ASP A 347 1.91 3.09 19.36
CA ASP A 347 0.55 2.54 19.34
C ASP A 347 -0.46 3.49 20.02
N LEU A 348 -0.10 4.09 21.16
CA LEU A 348 -0.92 5.14 21.78
C LEU A 348 -1.21 6.29 20.79
N SER A 349 -0.21 6.72 20.02
CA SER A 349 -0.39 7.81 19.06
C SER A 349 -1.22 7.40 17.85
N GLU A 350 -1.13 6.14 17.39
CA GLU A 350 -1.95 5.63 16.30
C GLU A 350 -3.41 5.46 16.69
N ILE A 351 -3.68 4.85 17.85
CA ILE A 351 -5.03 4.71 18.37
C ILE A 351 -5.67 6.10 18.54
N MET A 352 -4.95 7.06 19.11
CA MET A 352 -5.45 8.42 19.26
C MET A 352 -5.68 9.11 17.91
N ARG A 353 -4.81 8.87 16.92
CA ARG A 353 -5.01 9.36 15.55
C ARG A 353 -6.29 8.81 14.96
N GLN A 354 -6.54 7.51 15.11
CA GLN A 354 -7.76 6.88 14.62
C GLN A 354 -9.01 7.43 15.32
N ILE A 355 -8.99 7.61 16.64
CA ILE A 355 -10.09 8.24 17.39
C ILE A 355 -10.36 9.66 16.87
N CYS A 356 -9.31 10.47 16.66
CA CYS A 356 -9.48 11.81 16.10
C CYS A 356 -10.02 11.76 14.67
N SER A 357 -9.60 10.80 13.86
CA SER A 357 -10.12 10.60 12.50
C SER A 357 -11.62 10.29 12.52
N ASN A 358 -12.04 9.33 13.33
CA ASN A 358 -13.45 8.99 13.50
C ASN A 358 -14.30 10.23 13.91
N TYR A 359 -13.81 10.96 14.91
CA TYR A 359 -14.48 12.15 15.40
C TYR A 359 -14.59 13.24 14.32
N THR A 360 -13.54 13.48 13.53
CA THR A 360 -13.57 14.47 12.44
C THR A 360 -14.56 14.11 11.34
N VAL A 361 -14.72 12.84 11.02
CA VAL A 361 -15.75 12.37 10.07
C VAL A 361 -17.14 12.71 10.56
N LEU A 362 -17.44 12.42 11.83
CA LEU A 362 -18.74 12.72 12.43
C LEU A 362 -19.00 14.24 12.43
N LYS A 363 -18.04 15.05 12.86
CA LYS A 363 -18.18 16.51 12.91
C LYS A 363 -18.26 17.14 11.52
N TYR A 364 -17.60 16.58 10.52
CA TYR A 364 -17.80 17.01 9.15
C TYR A 364 -19.24 16.83 8.69
N HIS A 365 -19.87 15.70 8.97
CA HIS A 365 -21.26 15.49 8.64
C HIS A 365 -22.20 16.46 9.39
N GLU A 366 -21.94 16.76 10.66
CA GLU A 366 -22.69 17.77 11.41
C GLU A 366 -22.57 19.17 10.76
N VAL A 367 -21.38 19.55 10.29
CA VAL A 367 -21.16 20.81 9.54
C VAL A 367 -22.00 20.84 8.27
N ILE A 368 -22.03 19.73 7.51
CA ILE A 368 -22.82 19.63 6.28
C ILE A 368 -24.32 19.67 6.59
N ASP A 369 -24.78 18.90 7.57
CA ASP A 369 -26.20 18.86 7.98
C ASP A 369 -26.69 20.24 8.43
N ALA A 370 -25.93 20.94 9.26
CA ALA A 370 -26.26 22.31 9.71
C ALA A 370 -26.26 23.32 8.56
N ARG A 371 -25.33 23.23 7.61
CA ARG A 371 -25.31 24.04 6.39
C ARG A 371 -26.59 23.82 5.57
N ASP A 372 -26.95 22.59 5.34
CA ASP A 372 -28.08 22.22 4.48
C ASP A 372 -29.42 22.60 5.15
N ALA A 373 -29.49 22.50 6.48
CA ALA A 373 -30.61 23.01 7.29
C ALA A 373 -30.63 24.56 7.36
N LYS A 374 -29.58 25.24 6.91
CA LYS A 374 -29.40 26.69 7.03
C LYS A 374 -29.41 27.19 8.48
N ASP A 375 -29.00 26.36 9.42
CA ASP A 375 -28.85 26.69 10.82
C ASP A 375 -27.44 27.25 11.07
N LEU A 376 -27.39 28.61 11.17
CA LEU A 376 -26.11 29.29 11.31
C LEU A 376 -25.43 29.05 12.66
N GLU A 377 -26.19 28.86 13.72
CA GLU A 377 -25.65 28.64 15.06
C GLU A 377 -25.07 27.22 15.17
N ALA A 378 -25.83 26.20 14.78
CA ALA A 378 -25.34 24.84 14.69
C ALA A 378 -24.13 24.71 13.75
N PHE A 379 -24.13 25.40 12.61
CA PHE A 379 -23.00 25.41 11.69
C PHE A 379 -21.72 26.00 12.32
N ARG A 380 -21.84 27.08 13.08
CA ARG A 380 -20.69 27.71 13.75
C ARG A 380 -20.10 26.78 14.81
N GLN A 381 -20.97 26.17 15.61
CA GLN A 381 -20.55 25.24 16.65
C GLN A 381 -19.87 23.99 16.04
N ALA A 382 -20.55 23.31 15.12
CA ALA A 382 -19.99 22.11 14.48
C ALA A 382 -18.68 22.39 13.76
N LYS A 383 -18.56 23.55 13.08
CA LYS A 383 -17.30 24.01 12.45
C LYS A 383 -16.18 24.20 13.48
N GLU A 384 -16.46 24.78 14.62
CA GLU A 384 -15.44 24.99 15.67
C GLU A 384 -14.96 23.64 16.23
N GLU A 385 -15.87 22.74 16.52
CA GLU A 385 -15.56 21.39 17.00
C GLU A 385 -14.76 20.59 15.96
N PHE A 386 -15.14 20.68 14.66
CA PHE A 386 -14.40 20.08 13.56
C PHE A 386 -12.97 20.59 13.46
N LEU A 387 -12.76 21.91 13.53
CA LEU A 387 -11.42 22.51 13.48
C LEU A 387 -10.58 22.15 14.70
N ASN A 388 -11.18 22.12 15.89
CA ASN A 388 -10.49 21.69 17.11
C ASN A 388 -9.96 20.25 17.02
N ALA A 389 -10.65 19.35 16.32
CA ALA A 389 -10.17 17.98 16.12
C ALA A 389 -8.85 17.94 15.34
N PHE A 390 -8.67 18.82 14.35
CA PHE A 390 -7.39 18.95 13.64
C PHE A 390 -6.28 19.50 14.54
N ASP A 391 -6.58 20.45 15.40
CA ASP A 391 -5.58 20.97 16.35
C ASP A 391 -5.11 19.89 17.31
N VAL A 392 -6.04 19.08 17.84
CA VAL A 392 -5.72 17.91 18.68
C VAL A 392 -4.84 16.91 17.93
N LEU A 393 -5.25 16.54 16.72
CA LEU A 393 -4.47 15.61 15.90
C LEU A 393 -3.06 16.15 15.63
N ASN A 394 -2.94 17.44 15.31
CA ASN A 394 -1.65 18.08 15.06
C ASN A 394 -0.74 18.01 16.29
N GLU A 395 -1.28 18.21 17.49
CA GLU A 395 -0.52 18.05 18.74
C GLU A 395 -0.09 16.58 18.97
N VAL A 396 -0.95 15.60 18.67
CA VAL A 396 -0.60 14.18 18.73
C VAL A 396 0.52 13.85 17.73
N GLN A 397 0.40 14.30 16.48
CA GLN A 397 1.41 14.05 15.44
C GLN A 397 2.76 14.72 15.71
N LYS A 398 2.79 15.88 16.34
CA LYS A 398 4.04 16.53 16.79
C LYS A 398 4.83 15.64 17.77
N THR A 399 4.15 14.81 18.55
CA THR A 399 4.85 13.88 19.47
C THR A 399 5.59 12.78 18.73
N ARG A 400 5.17 12.45 17.50
CA ARG A 400 5.83 11.45 16.63
C ARG A 400 7.01 12.04 15.86
N GLN A 401 6.82 13.25 15.28
CA GLN A 401 7.82 13.90 14.44
C GLN A 401 9.00 14.48 15.24
N ASN A 402 8.73 14.94 16.44
CA ASN A 402 9.79 15.44 17.30
C ASN A 402 10.45 14.26 18.01
N GLN A 403 11.70 13.99 17.71
CA GLN A 403 12.60 13.17 18.50
C GLN A 403 12.87 13.88 19.87
N LEU A 404 11.79 14.18 20.59
CA LEU A 404 11.89 14.77 21.92
C LEU A 404 12.55 13.74 22.85
N ALA A 405 13.68 14.11 23.38
CA ALA A 405 14.43 13.28 24.30
C ALA A 405 13.56 12.85 25.51
N GLY A 406 13.33 11.57 25.60
CA GLY A 406 12.86 10.80 26.75
C GLY A 406 11.70 11.41 27.59
N SER A 407 12.00 12.20 28.62
CA SER A 407 11.00 12.65 29.61
C SER A 407 10.01 13.71 29.10
N ALA A 408 10.39 14.52 28.13
CA ALA A 408 9.51 15.55 27.56
C ALA A 408 8.44 14.94 26.65
N ARG A 409 8.82 13.96 25.80
CA ARG A 409 7.89 13.21 24.93
C ARG A 409 6.83 12.48 25.75
N ARG A 410 7.25 11.75 26.78
CA ARG A 410 6.35 11.02 27.68
C ARG A 410 5.31 11.93 28.33
N ARG A 411 5.71 13.11 28.81
CA ARG A 411 4.80 14.06 29.43
C ARG A 411 3.79 14.63 28.46
N ILE A 412 4.21 14.98 27.24
CA ILE A 412 3.36 15.56 26.20
C ILE A 412 2.34 14.52 25.73
N VAL A 413 2.76 13.27 25.44
CA VAL A 413 1.88 12.18 25.03
C VAL A 413 0.79 11.96 26.09
N ARG A 414 1.15 11.73 27.36
CA ARG A 414 0.17 11.49 28.41
C ARG A 414 -0.79 12.68 28.61
N GLN A 415 -0.26 13.90 28.65
CA GLN A 415 -1.05 15.11 28.89
C GLN A 415 -2.03 15.38 27.76
N ASN A 416 -1.58 15.27 26.51
CA ASN A 416 -2.43 15.55 25.35
C ASN A 416 -3.51 14.48 25.18
N MET A 417 -3.18 13.21 25.36
CA MET A 417 -4.14 12.12 25.28
C MET A 417 -5.21 12.21 26.37
N MET A 418 -4.81 12.45 27.63
CA MET A 418 -5.78 12.60 28.73
C MET A 418 -6.67 13.84 28.57
N ILE A 419 -6.12 14.96 28.09
CA ILE A 419 -6.90 16.17 27.82
C ILE A 419 -7.91 15.93 26.70
N SER A 420 -7.49 15.25 25.63
CA SER A 420 -8.35 14.95 24.49
C SER A 420 -9.48 14.01 24.85
N LEU A 421 -9.20 12.90 25.52
CA LEU A 421 -10.22 11.97 26.01
C LEU A 421 -11.25 12.67 26.90
N ASN A 422 -10.82 13.56 27.82
CA ASN A 422 -11.72 14.25 28.70
C ASN A 422 -12.52 15.39 28.05
N ARG A 423 -12.11 15.91 26.90
CA ARG A 423 -12.84 16.95 26.16
C ARG A 423 -13.90 16.39 25.22
N HIS A 424 -13.72 15.16 24.74
CA HIS A 424 -14.63 14.56 23.74
C HIS A 424 -15.75 13.75 24.37
N LEU A 425 -15.66 13.43 25.67
CA LEU A 425 -16.65 12.67 26.44
C LEU A 425 -17.60 13.54 27.29
N ARG A 426 -17.62 14.86 27.10
CA ARG A 426 -18.58 15.79 27.67
C ARG A 426 -19.38 16.50 26.58
#